data_9a1013fcd6fd7dfc46c5d26ff13fc8cf
#
_entry.id   9a1013fcd6fd7dfc46c5d26ff13fc8cf
#
_cell.length_a   1.000
_cell.length_b   1.000
_cell.length_c   1.000
_cell.angle_alpha   90.00
_cell.angle_beta   90.00
_cell.angle_gamma   90.00
#
_symmetry.space_group_name_H-M   'P 1'
#
loop_
_entity.id
_entity.type
_entity.pdbx_description
1 polymer ?
#
loop_
_entity_poly.entity_id
_entity_poly.type
_entity_poly.pdbx_seq_one_letter_code
_entity_poly.pdbx_strand_id
1 'polypeptide(L)'
;MARKQVLRALPADWPVSVTEAGNGREAMDAIRRGLGQVVLLDLTMPEMDGYQVLSALRAEGLKAQVIVISGDIQEEAVRRVRELGALAFLKKPFDENELRQTLSQLGLLTEIGQASLGSRPAANTVISFHDVFRETVNVAIGRAAALIAKVLGVFVQLPVPNVNILEVGELHMALTDASSCKELTAICQGFIGSGIAGEALLMFHDSEIADIAQLMQRQSADYSDLEMLLDLSSVLIGACLSSIAEQIDVVFSQGHPQILGQHATIDELIRDNHKHWKKTLAVEISYSLEGHDIRFDLLLLFTEDSIERLTHKLAYLMN
;
A
#
# COMPACT_ATOMS: atom_id res chain seq x y z
N MET A 1 -2.27 -1.47 -12.31
CA MET A 1 -2.02 -0.01 -12.36
C MET A 1 -0.53 0.30 -12.33
N ALA A 2 0.24 -0.13 -11.34
CA ALA A 2 1.68 0.11 -11.24
C ALA A 2 2.43 -0.12 -12.56
N ARG A 3 2.16 -1.23 -13.27
CA ARG A 3 2.78 -1.54 -14.58
C ARG A 3 2.60 -0.44 -15.62
N LYS A 4 1.39 0.16 -15.71
CA LYS A 4 1.13 1.22 -16.70
C LYS A 4 1.80 2.54 -16.34
N GLN A 5 1.89 2.88 -15.04
CA GLN A 5 2.68 4.04 -14.60
C GLN A 5 4.15 3.85 -14.97
N VAL A 6 4.69 2.65 -14.72
CA VAL A 6 6.04 2.30 -15.12
C VAL A 6 6.21 2.42 -16.64
N LEU A 7 5.28 1.88 -17.43
CA LEU A 7 5.34 1.98 -18.90
C LEU A 7 5.32 3.43 -19.40
N ARG A 8 4.55 4.31 -18.76
CA ARG A 8 4.51 5.75 -19.10
C ARG A 8 5.79 6.48 -18.71
N ALA A 9 6.41 6.07 -17.60
CA ALA A 9 7.66 6.65 -17.12
C ALA A 9 8.92 6.10 -17.84
N LEU A 10 8.78 5.07 -18.68
CA LEU A 10 9.90 4.58 -19.47
C LEU A 10 10.38 5.65 -20.45
N PRO A 11 11.69 5.99 -20.48
CA PRO A 11 12.23 6.92 -21.45
C PRO A 11 11.88 6.55 -22.90
N ALA A 12 11.35 7.52 -23.66
CA ALA A 12 10.87 7.27 -25.02
C ALA A 12 11.96 6.80 -25.98
N ASP A 13 13.17 7.19 -25.70
CA ASP A 13 14.39 6.91 -26.46
C ASP A 13 15.15 5.65 -25.98
N TRP A 14 14.64 4.94 -24.98
CA TRP A 14 15.25 3.70 -24.50
C TRP A 14 14.83 2.51 -25.40
N PRO A 15 15.77 1.91 -26.17
CA PRO A 15 15.45 0.87 -27.16
C PRO A 15 15.28 -0.49 -26.49
N VAL A 16 14.17 -0.71 -25.80
CA VAL A 16 13.87 -1.94 -25.07
C VAL A 16 12.60 -2.60 -25.56
N SER A 17 12.56 -3.93 -25.47
CA SER A 17 11.34 -4.73 -25.62
C SER A 17 10.77 -5.00 -24.23
N VAL A 18 9.52 -4.64 -24.01
CA VAL A 18 8.88 -4.74 -22.70
C VAL A 18 8.07 -6.03 -22.60
N THR A 19 8.28 -6.75 -21.50
CA THR A 19 7.44 -7.89 -21.09
C THR A 19 6.78 -7.56 -19.76
N GLU A 20 5.47 -7.69 -19.68
CA GLU A 20 4.72 -7.45 -18.45
C GLU A 20 4.46 -8.75 -17.69
N ALA A 21 4.52 -8.69 -16.35
CA ALA A 21 4.15 -9.76 -15.44
C ALA A 21 3.17 -9.23 -14.38
N GLY A 22 2.13 -9.99 -14.07
CA GLY A 22 1.09 -9.60 -13.12
C GLY A 22 1.44 -9.87 -11.66
N ASN A 23 2.35 -10.80 -11.42
CA ASN A 23 2.83 -11.24 -10.12
C ASN A 23 4.26 -11.77 -10.22
N GLY A 24 4.85 -12.14 -9.08
CA GLY A 24 6.21 -12.64 -9.03
C GLY A 24 6.43 -13.98 -9.76
N ARG A 25 5.42 -14.85 -9.82
CA ARG A 25 5.50 -16.13 -10.54
C ARG A 25 5.65 -15.92 -12.04
N GLU A 26 4.79 -15.08 -12.60
CA GLU A 26 4.87 -14.72 -14.03
C GLU A 26 6.20 -14.04 -14.35
N ALA A 27 6.70 -13.17 -13.45
CA ALA A 27 8.00 -12.52 -13.59
C ALA A 27 9.13 -13.55 -13.64
N MET A 28 9.17 -14.50 -12.70
CA MET A 28 10.18 -15.57 -12.69
C MET A 28 10.13 -16.44 -13.95
N ASP A 29 8.93 -16.78 -14.43
CA ASP A 29 8.77 -17.55 -15.65
C ASP A 29 9.27 -16.78 -16.90
N ALA A 30 9.07 -15.48 -16.96
CA ALA A 30 9.62 -14.64 -18.01
C ALA A 30 11.17 -14.59 -17.96
N ILE A 31 11.74 -14.40 -16.77
CA ILE A 31 13.18 -14.32 -16.55
C ILE A 31 13.87 -15.66 -16.89
N ARG A 32 13.29 -16.80 -16.49
CA ARG A 32 13.79 -18.15 -16.84
C ARG A 32 13.83 -18.40 -18.35
N ARG A 33 12.94 -17.77 -19.11
CA ARG A 33 12.92 -17.81 -20.59
C ARG A 33 13.94 -16.84 -21.23
N GLY A 34 14.76 -16.16 -20.43
CA GLY A 34 15.76 -15.19 -20.93
C GLY A 34 15.22 -13.80 -21.23
N LEU A 35 13.97 -13.52 -20.83
CA LEU A 35 13.40 -12.18 -20.86
C LEU A 35 13.76 -11.43 -19.56
N GLY A 36 13.73 -10.09 -19.58
CA GLY A 36 13.95 -9.31 -18.36
C GLY A 36 15.42 -9.21 -17.95
N GLN A 37 16.30 -8.78 -18.88
CA GLN A 37 17.67 -8.39 -18.52
C GLN A 37 17.67 -7.24 -17.49
N VAL A 38 16.73 -6.30 -17.63
CA VAL A 38 16.41 -5.28 -16.64
C VAL A 38 14.99 -5.55 -16.14
N VAL A 39 14.82 -5.60 -14.83
CA VAL A 39 13.53 -5.87 -14.17
C VAL A 39 13.15 -4.68 -13.29
N LEU A 40 12.02 -4.09 -13.58
CA LEU A 40 11.38 -3.09 -12.73
C LEU A 40 10.39 -3.83 -11.82
N LEU A 41 10.76 -4.02 -10.54
CA LEU A 41 10.11 -4.95 -9.62
C LEU A 41 9.34 -4.22 -8.53
N ASP A 42 8.04 -4.44 -8.44
CA ASP A 42 7.24 -4.03 -7.29
C ASP A 42 7.45 -4.99 -6.12
N LEU A 43 7.41 -4.48 -4.88
CA LEU A 43 7.49 -5.32 -3.69
C LEU A 43 6.14 -5.91 -3.31
N THR A 44 5.06 -5.12 -3.42
CA THR A 44 3.73 -5.53 -2.97
C THR A 44 2.93 -6.12 -4.13
N MET A 45 3.04 -7.44 -4.30
CA MET A 45 2.36 -8.19 -5.35
C MET A 45 1.64 -9.40 -4.78
N PRO A 46 0.51 -9.85 -5.39
CA PRO A 46 -0.16 -11.08 -5.00
C PRO A 46 0.66 -12.32 -5.37
N GLU A 47 0.36 -13.46 -4.74
CA GLU A 47 0.90 -14.80 -4.95
C GLU A 47 2.40 -14.93 -4.62
N MET A 48 3.25 -14.11 -5.17
CA MET A 48 4.69 -14.05 -4.95
C MET A 48 5.13 -12.59 -4.93
N ASP A 49 5.59 -12.12 -3.79
CA ASP A 49 6.02 -10.74 -3.58
C ASP A 49 7.43 -10.47 -4.15
N GLY A 50 7.84 -9.19 -4.15
CA GLY A 50 9.13 -8.81 -4.71
C GLY A 50 10.33 -9.33 -3.92
N TYR A 51 10.22 -9.53 -2.61
CA TYR A 51 11.29 -10.13 -1.80
C TYR A 51 11.50 -11.59 -2.17
N GLN A 52 10.41 -12.32 -2.39
CA GLN A 52 10.44 -13.72 -2.84
C GLN A 52 11.04 -13.84 -4.24
N VAL A 53 10.72 -12.89 -5.16
CA VAL A 53 11.35 -12.84 -6.49
C VAL A 53 12.86 -12.63 -6.40
N LEU A 54 13.32 -11.65 -5.61
CA LEU A 54 14.75 -11.39 -5.41
C LEU A 54 15.47 -12.61 -4.82
N SER A 55 14.86 -13.24 -3.82
CA SER A 55 15.39 -14.46 -3.20
C SER A 55 15.49 -15.61 -4.18
N ALA A 56 14.48 -15.82 -5.02
CA ALA A 56 14.46 -16.86 -6.05
C ALA A 56 15.51 -16.61 -7.14
N LEU A 57 15.65 -15.38 -7.61
CA LEU A 57 16.70 -15.00 -8.57
C LEU A 57 18.09 -15.35 -8.05
N ARG A 58 18.37 -15.05 -6.79
CA ARG A 58 19.62 -15.36 -6.12
C ARG A 58 19.83 -16.88 -5.99
N ALA A 59 18.80 -17.59 -5.55
CA ALA A 59 18.86 -19.04 -5.33
C ALA A 59 19.07 -19.82 -6.65
N GLU A 60 18.44 -19.37 -7.74
CA GLU A 60 18.55 -19.97 -9.07
C GLU A 60 19.77 -19.48 -9.88
N GLY A 61 20.53 -18.51 -9.36
CA GLY A 61 21.69 -17.93 -10.04
C GLY A 61 21.33 -17.18 -11.33
N LEU A 62 20.10 -16.70 -11.45
CA LEU A 62 19.62 -15.98 -12.62
C LEU A 62 20.17 -14.55 -12.65
N LYS A 63 20.70 -14.15 -13.80
CA LYS A 63 21.27 -12.82 -13.99
C LYS A 63 20.20 -11.86 -14.51
N ALA A 64 19.62 -11.08 -13.61
CA ALA A 64 18.72 -9.98 -13.93
C ALA A 64 19.19 -8.72 -13.20
N GLN A 65 19.13 -7.58 -13.86
CA GLN A 65 19.41 -6.27 -13.26
C GLN A 65 18.12 -5.73 -12.67
N VAL A 66 17.96 -5.85 -11.35
CA VAL A 66 16.70 -5.52 -10.69
C VAL A 66 16.75 -4.11 -10.12
N ILE A 67 15.79 -3.28 -10.53
CA ILE A 67 15.45 -2.00 -9.92
C ILE A 67 14.12 -2.18 -9.19
N VAL A 68 14.14 -2.07 -7.88
CA VAL A 68 12.92 -2.16 -7.08
C VAL A 68 12.15 -0.85 -7.15
N ILE A 69 10.84 -0.93 -7.35
CA ILE A 69 9.92 0.20 -7.39
C ILE A 69 8.84 -0.02 -6.35
N SER A 70 8.82 0.75 -5.27
CA SER A 70 7.88 0.50 -4.17
C SER A 70 7.34 1.76 -3.50
N GLY A 71 6.11 1.65 -2.97
CA GLY A 71 5.55 2.59 -2.00
C GLY A 71 6.06 2.36 -0.58
N ASP A 72 6.56 1.16 -0.29
CA ASP A 72 7.18 0.84 0.99
C ASP A 72 8.55 1.54 1.08
N ILE A 73 8.64 2.54 1.97
CA ILE A 73 9.84 3.35 2.17
C ILE A 73 10.51 3.10 3.53
N GLN A 74 10.18 2.00 4.18
CA GLN A 74 10.85 1.59 5.41
C GLN A 74 12.36 1.42 5.16
N GLU A 75 13.19 1.90 6.07
CA GLU A 75 14.65 1.76 5.94
C GLU A 75 15.08 0.30 5.83
N GLU A 76 14.39 -0.56 6.58
CA GLU A 76 14.58 -2.00 6.56
C GLU A 76 14.22 -2.61 5.20
N ALA A 77 13.12 -2.17 4.56
CA ALA A 77 12.75 -2.61 3.21
C ALA A 77 13.86 -2.30 2.20
N VAL A 78 14.34 -1.06 2.22
CA VAL A 78 15.45 -0.62 1.35
C VAL A 78 16.73 -1.42 1.60
N ARG A 79 17.07 -1.68 2.87
CA ARG A 79 18.22 -2.50 3.24
C ARG A 79 18.11 -3.92 2.70
N ARG A 80 16.97 -4.59 2.95
CA ARG A 80 16.71 -5.97 2.54
C ARG A 80 16.79 -6.18 1.03
N VAL A 81 16.19 -5.30 0.25
CA VAL A 81 16.23 -5.46 -1.22
C VAL A 81 17.65 -5.29 -1.77
N ARG A 82 18.47 -4.43 -1.17
CA ARG A 82 19.89 -4.29 -1.52
C ARG A 82 20.71 -5.54 -1.16
N GLU A 83 20.49 -6.11 0.01
CA GLU A 83 21.12 -7.36 0.44
C GLU A 83 20.73 -8.55 -0.44
N LEU A 84 19.51 -8.53 -0.98
CA LEU A 84 19.03 -9.53 -1.95
C LEU A 84 19.53 -9.29 -3.39
N GLY A 85 20.25 -8.19 -3.63
CA GLY A 85 20.90 -7.93 -4.91
C GLY A 85 20.20 -6.96 -5.84
N ALA A 86 19.21 -6.20 -5.35
CA ALA A 86 18.64 -5.10 -6.13
C ALA A 86 19.69 -4.00 -6.36
N LEU A 87 19.80 -3.51 -7.59
CA LEU A 87 20.78 -2.50 -8.01
C LEU A 87 20.37 -1.09 -7.54
N ALA A 88 19.07 -0.81 -7.55
CA ALA A 88 18.52 0.46 -7.12
C ALA A 88 17.14 0.27 -6.50
N PHE A 89 16.71 1.30 -5.76
CA PHE A 89 15.39 1.44 -5.20
C PHE A 89 14.79 2.76 -5.65
N LEU A 90 13.63 2.71 -6.30
CA LEU A 90 12.88 3.87 -6.75
C LEU A 90 11.57 3.96 -5.97
N LYS A 91 11.34 5.08 -5.33
CA LYS A 91 10.16 5.32 -4.49
C LYS A 91 8.96 5.71 -5.35
N LYS A 92 7.79 5.14 -5.08
CA LYS A 92 6.51 5.57 -5.67
C LYS A 92 5.93 6.78 -4.92
N PRO A 93 5.26 7.70 -5.63
CA PRO A 93 5.21 7.86 -7.08
C PRO A 93 6.54 8.39 -7.63
N PHE A 94 6.85 8.10 -8.88
CA PHE A 94 8.05 8.58 -9.59
C PHE A 94 7.68 9.01 -11.01
N ASP A 95 8.50 9.86 -11.61
CA ASP A 95 8.34 10.34 -12.98
C ASP A 95 9.39 9.76 -13.95
N GLU A 96 9.29 10.16 -15.24
CA GLU A 96 10.25 9.75 -16.27
C GLU A 96 11.67 10.20 -15.95
N ASN A 97 11.85 11.38 -15.36
CA ASN A 97 13.17 11.93 -15.08
C ASN A 97 13.88 11.15 -13.99
N GLU A 98 13.16 10.78 -12.92
CA GLU A 98 13.71 9.97 -11.82
C GLU A 98 14.11 8.56 -12.29
N LEU A 99 13.28 7.93 -13.13
CA LEU A 99 13.60 6.64 -13.71
C LEU A 99 14.80 6.78 -14.67
N ARG A 100 14.82 7.78 -15.54
CA ARG A 100 15.92 8.07 -16.47
C ARG A 100 17.22 8.29 -15.72
N GLN A 101 17.21 9.08 -14.66
CA GLN A 101 18.39 9.32 -13.83
C GLN A 101 18.91 8.02 -13.20
N THR A 102 18.02 7.18 -12.67
CA THR A 102 18.38 5.88 -12.08
C THR A 102 18.99 4.96 -13.13
N LEU A 103 18.38 4.84 -14.32
CA LEU A 103 18.90 4.03 -15.42
C LEU A 103 20.27 4.53 -15.92
N SER A 104 20.45 5.85 -15.99
CA SER A 104 21.72 6.48 -16.38
C SER A 104 22.83 6.19 -15.37
N GLN A 105 22.55 6.32 -14.07
CA GLN A 105 23.49 6.03 -12.98
C GLN A 105 23.96 4.56 -12.99
N LEU A 106 23.08 3.64 -13.41
CA LEU A 106 23.37 2.22 -13.54
C LEU A 106 24.03 1.86 -14.89
N GLY A 107 24.24 2.84 -15.79
CA GLY A 107 24.79 2.59 -17.13
C GLY A 107 23.86 1.80 -18.07
N LEU A 108 22.57 1.80 -17.78
CA LEU A 108 21.56 1.05 -18.55
C LEU A 108 20.98 1.84 -19.73
N LEU A 109 21.16 3.15 -19.74
CA LEU A 109 20.92 3.99 -20.91
C LEU A 109 22.20 4.06 -21.72
N THR A 110 22.30 3.26 -22.79
CA THR A 110 23.38 3.42 -23.75
C THR A 110 23.17 4.72 -24.54
N GLU A 111 24.20 5.56 -24.65
CA GLU A 111 24.23 6.66 -25.62
C GLU A 111 24.03 6.07 -27.03
N ILE A 112 22.96 6.48 -27.69
CA ILE A 112 22.40 5.79 -28.85
C ILE A 112 23.21 6.06 -30.10
N GLY A 113 23.82 4.99 -30.61
CA GLY A 113 23.92 4.80 -32.05
C GLY A 113 22.61 4.15 -32.53
N GLN A 114 21.95 4.73 -33.51
CA GLN A 114 20.69 4.35 -34.15
C GLN A 114 20.43 2.84 -34.17
N ALA A 115 19.67 2.33 -33.24
CA ALA A 115 19.16 0.97 -33.27
C ALA A 115 17.63 0.99 -33.23
N SER A 116 17.03 0.24 -34.12
CA SER A 116 15.63 0.12 -34.43
C SER A 116 14.70 0.17 -33.21
N LEU A 117 13.73 1.09 -33.26
CA LEU A 117 12.59 1.18 -32.39
C LEU A 117 11.84 -0.16 -32.30
N GLY A 118 12.06 -0.90 -31.23
CA GLY A 118 11.18 -1.99 -30.85
C GLY A 118 9.78 -1.45 -30.66
N SER A 119 8.76 -2.09 -31.20
CA SER A 119 7.37 -1.67 -31.08
C SER A 119 6.96 -1.72 -29.60
N ARG A 120 6.72 -0.53 -29.01
CA ARG A 120 6.02 -0.42 -27.74
C ARG A 120 4.63 -1.03 -27.86
N PRO A 121 4.18 -1.89 -26.94
CA PRO A 121 2.79 -2.24 -26.89
C PRO A 121 1.98 -0.96 -26.66
N ALA A 122 1.06 -0.66 -27.56
CA ALA A 122 0.10 0.43 -27.37
C ALA A 122 -0.72 0.11 -26.13
N ALA A 123 -0.59 0.93 -25.08
CA ALA A 123 -1.36 0.79 -23.84
C ALA A 123 -2.82 1.18 -24.04
N ASN A 124 -3.57 0.42 -24.87
CA ASN A 124 -4.98 0.65 -25.17
C ASN A 124 -5.94 -0.02 -24.17
N THR A 125 -5.49 -0.32 -22.98
CA THR A 125 -6.37 -0.89 -21.94
C THR A 125 -6.89 0.25 -21.06
N VAL A 126 -8.19 0.44 -21.01
CA VAL A 126 -8.86 1.35 -20.07
C VAL A 126 -8.48 0.91 -18.64
N ILE A 127 -7.92 1.83 -17.86
CA ILE A 127 -7.58 1.55 -16.47
C ILE A 127 -8.84 1.75 -15.64
N SER A 128 -9.22 0.78 -14.83
CA SER A 128 -10.38 0.89 -13.96
C SER A 128 -10.09 1.85 -12.79
N PHE A 129 -11.12 2.52 -12.28
CA PHE A 129 -11.03 3.32 -11.06
C PHE A 129 -10.44 2.50 -9.90
N HIS A 130 -10.90 1.26 -9.72
CA HIS A 130 -10.41 0.37 -8.65
C HIS A 130 -8.90 0.14 -8.72
N ASP A 131 -8.36 -0.07 -9.91
CA ASP A 131 -6.91 -0.29 -10.07
C ASP A 131 -6.10 0.96 -9.73
N VAL A 132 -6.60 2.13 -10.14
CA VAL A 132 -5.96 3.43 -9.83
C VAL A 132 -6.00 3.68 -8.33
N PHE A 133 -7.17 3.54 -7.75
CA PHE A 133 -7.36 3.83 -6.33
C PHE A 133 -6.59 2.84 -5.45
N ARG A 134 -6.58 1.55 -5.79
CA ARG A 134 -5.78 0.55 -5.09
C ARG A 134 -4.29 0.89 -5.09
N GLU A 135 -3.74 1.37 -6.22
CA GLU A 135 -2.34 1.79 -6.27
C GLU A 135 -2.08 3.05 -5.43
N THR A 136 -3.00 4.03 -5.46
CA THR A 136 -2.94 5.22 -4.60
C THR A 136 -2.88 4.82 -3.12
N VAL A 137 -3.75 3.88 -2.73
CA VAL A 137 -3.76 3.33 -1.37
C VAL A 137 -2.46 2.56 -1.07
N ASN A 138 -1.97 1.75 -2.00
CA ASN A 138 -0.74 0.97 -1.82
C ASN A 138 0.47 1.87 -1.50
N VAL A 139 0.58 3.02 -2.15
CA VAL A 139 1.61 4.02 -1.82
C VAL A 139 1.37 4.64 -0.44
N ALA A 140 0.10 4.93 -0.10
CA ALA A 140 -0.25 5.55 1.17
C ALA A 140 0.07 4.66 2.37
N ILE A 141 -0.27 3.36 2.30
CA ILE A 141 0.02 2.40 3.37
C ILE A 141 1.52 2.20 3.57
N GLY A 142 2.31 2.23 2.50
CA GLY A 142 3.77 2.13 2.60
C GLY A 142 4.39 3.29 3.38
N ARG A 143 3.90 4.51 3.16
CA ARG A 143 4.32 5.70 3.92
C ARG A 143 3.87 5.64 5.38
N ALA A 144 2.64 5.22 5.62
CA ALA A 144 2.10 5.05 6.97
C ALA A 144 2.89 3.98 7.75
N ALA A 145 3.17 2.84 7.14
CA ALA A 145 3.96 1.78 7.74
C ALA A 145 5.38 2.22 8.10
N ALA A 146 6.01 3.06 7.26
CA ALA A 146 7.34 3.60 7.58
C ALA A 146 7.34 4.49 8.84
N LEU A 147 6.26 5.20 9.11
CA LEU A 147 6.11 5.96 10.36
C LEU A 147 5.87 5.05 11.56
N ILE A 148 5.01 4.05 11.41
CA ILE A 148 4.76 3.06 12.48
C ILE A 148 6.03 2.27 12.79
N ALA A 149 6.75 1.82 11.77
CA ALA A 149 8.02 1.12 11.98
C ALA A 149 9.01 1.94 12.81
N LYS A 150 9.04 3.27 12.64
CA LYS A 150 9.86 4.17 13.48
C LYS A 150 9.34 4.29 14.91
N VAL A 151 8.01 4.31 15.09
CA VAL A 151 7.39 4.42 16.43
C VAL A 151 7.55 3.13 17.21
N LEU A 152 7.33 1.99 16.58
CA LEU A 152 7.37 0.67 17.23
C LEU A 152 8.76 0.03 17.24
N GLY A 153 9.68 0.51 16.40
CA GLY A 153 11.04 -0.06 16.29
C GLY A 153 11.08 -1.41 15.58
N VAL A 154 10.01 -1.80 14.87
CA VAL A 154 9.87 -3.10 14.18
C VAL A 154 9.45 -2.93 12.74
N PHE A 155 9.80 -3.90 11.89
CA PHE A 155 9.39 -3.90 10.49
C PHE A 155 7.90 -4.21 10.36
N VAL A 156 7.18 -3.40 9.60
CA VAL A 156 5.75 -3.57 9.32
C VAL A 156 5.58 -4.27 7.99
N GLN A 157 4.97 -5.45 8.01
CA GLN A 157 4.66 -6.19 6.79
C GLN A 157 3.44 -5.56 6.09
N LEU A 158 3.60 -5.21 4.82
CA LEU A 158 2.54 -4.58 4.03
C LEU A 158 1.70 -5.61 3.29
N PRO A 159 0.38 -5.60 3.48
CA PRO A 159 -0.53 -6.40 2.68
C PRO A 159 -0.77 -5.75 1.31
N VAL A 160 -1.34 -6.51 0.39
CA VAL A 160 -2.02 -5.95 -0.77
C VAL A 160 -3.36 -5.39 -0.30
N PRO A 161 -3.63 -4.08 -0.44
CA PRO A 161 -4.90 -3.52 0.03
C PRO A 161 -6.08 -4.07 -0.77
N ASN A 162 -7.17 -4.38 -0.05
CA ASN A 162 -8.42 -4.79 -0.64
C ASN A 162 -9.33 -3.56 -0.82
N VAL A 163 -9.76 -3.30 -2.05
CA VAL A 163 -10.60 -2.14 -2.39
C VAL A 163 -11.90 -2.62 -2.99
N ASN A 164 -13.01 -2.39 -2.32
CA ASN A 164 -14.33 -2.84 -2.74
C ASN A 164 -15.39 -1.75 -2.54
N ILE A 165 -16.44 -1.79 -3.37
CA ILE A 165 -17.67 -1.04 -3.11
C ILE A 165 -18.63 -2.03 -2.47
N LEU A 166 -18.91 -1.82 -1.20
CA LEU A 166 -19.70 -2.74 -0.37
C LEU A 166 -21.03 -2.10 0.05
N GLU A 167 -22.07 -2.90 0.11
CA GLU A 167 -23.28 -2.59 0.88
C GLU A 167 -23.06 -2.98 2.35
N VAL A 168 -23.87 -2.43 3.26
CA VAL A 168 -23.70 -2.67 4.71
C VAL A 168 -23.67 -4.16 5.08
N GLY A 169 -24.49 -4.98 4.42
CA GLY A 169 -24.51 -6.43 4.66
C GLY A 169 -23.23 -7.13 4.19
N GLU A 170 -22.63 -6.66 3.10
CA GLU A 170 -21.37 -7.20 2.59
C GLU A 170 -20.18 -6.75 3.44
N LEU A 171 -20.22 -5.51 3.95
CA LEU A 171 -19.23 -5.02 4.91
C LEU A 171 -19.24 -5.87 6.19
N HIS A 172 -20.43 -6.22 6.69
CA HIS A 172 -20.58 -7.12 7.84
C HIS A 172 -19.91 -8.47 7.58
N MET A 173 -20.16 -9.10 6.43
CA MET A 173 -19.55 -10.38 6.08
C MET A 173 -18.02 -10.27 5.94
N ALA A 174 -17.53 -9.24 5.27
CA ALA A 174 -16.10 -9.03 5.08
C ALA A 174 -15.35 -8.86 6.41
N LEU A 175 -15.92 -8.11 7.34
CA LEU A 175 -15.33 -7.91 8.67
C LEU A 175 -15.45 -9.16 9.57
N THR A 176 -16.53 -9.93 9.45
CA THR A 176 -16.74 -11.14 10.26
C THR A 176 -15.79 -12.28 9.84
N ASP A 177 -15.50 -12.40 8.54
CA ASP A 177 -14.52 -13.39 8.03
C ASP A 177 -13.09 -13.09 8.54
N ALA A 178 -12.76 -11.80 8.76
CA ALA A 178 -11.44 -11.40 9.24
C ALA A 178 -11.20 -11.70 10.73
N SER A 179 -12.24 -11.83 11.54
CA SER A 179 -12.11 -11.94 13.01
C SER A 179 -13.10 -12.93 13.64
N SER A 180 -12.73 -14.19 13.66
CA SER A 180 -13.45 -15.16 14.46
C SER A 180 -13.39 -14.83 15.96
N CYS A 181 -14.51 -14.32 16.54
CA CYS A 181 -14.82 -14.30 17.98
C CYS A 181 -13.80 -13.70 18.96
N LYS A 182 -12.91 -12.79 18.54
CA LYS A 182 -12.01 -12.08 19.43
C LYS A 182 -12.58 -10.72 19.80
N GLU A 183 -12.36 -10.28 21.03
CA GLU A 183 -12.67 -8.93 21.47
C GLU A 183 -11.69 -7.94 20.81
N LEU A 184 -12.23 -6.79 20.41
CA LEU A 184 -11.51 -5.75 19.70
C LEU A 184 -11.72 -4.40 20.38
N THR A 185 -10.70 -3.58 20.32
CA THR A 185 -10.81 -2.15 20.56
C THR A 185 -10.74 -1.41 19.23
N ALA A 186 -11.81 -0.71 18.88
CA ALA A 186 -11.95 0.03 17.63
C ALA A 186 -11.92 1.54 17.85
N ILE A 187 -11.12 2.23 17.06
CA ILE A 187 -10.97 3.68 17.06
C ILE A 187 -11.41 4.20 15.70
N CYS A 188 -12.28 5.21 15.71
CA CYS A 188 -12.82 5.86 14.52
C CYS A 188 -12.31 7.29 14.41
N GLN A 189 -12.00 7.73 13.20
CA GLN A 189 -11.64 9.12 12.89
C GLN A 189 -12.29 9.55 11.59
N GLY A 190 -13.20 10.52 11.65
CA GLY A 190 -13.82 11.10 10.48
C GLY A 190 -12.87 12.02 9.70
N PHE A 191 -13.03 12.08 8.38
CA PHE A 191 -12.29 13.00 7.52
C PHE A 191 -13.17 13.57 6.41
N ILE A 192 -12.85 14.80 6.00
CA ILE A 192 -13.57 15.51 4.93
C ILE A 192 -12.66 16.49 4.20
N GLY A 193 -12.80 16.59 2.87
CA GLY A 193 -12.10 17.60 2.07
C GLY A 193 -12.46 17.51 0.59
N SER A 194 -12.63 18.66 -0.07
CA SER A 194 -12.92 18.77 -1.52
C SER A 194 -14.14 17.95 -1.99
N GLY A 195 -15.15 17.79 -1.13
CA GLY A 195 -16.35 17.00 -1.42
C GLY A 195 -16.16 15.49 -1.28
N ILE A 196 -15.04 15.06 -0.73
CA ILE A 196 -14.76 13.67 -0.34
C ILE A 196 -14.88 13.60 1.18
N ALA A 197 -15.65 12.66 1.68
CA ALA A 197 -15.86 12.44 3.11
C ALA A 197 -15.81 10.95 3.42
N GLY A 198 -15.41 10.61 4.64
CA GLY A 198 -15.35 9.23 5.08
C GLY A 198 -14.96 9.09 6.54
N GLU A 199 -14.83 7.85 6.94
CA GLU A 199 -14.37 7.43 8.26
C GLU A 199 -13.23 6.43 8.12
N ALA A 200 -12.24 6.57 8.98
CA ALA A 200 -11.16 5.61 9.12
C ALA A 200 -11.33 4.88 10.45
N LEU A 201 -11.41 3.55 10.39
CA LEU A 201 -11.51 2.70 11.56
C LEU A 201 -10.21 1.93 11.72
N LEU A 202 -9.62 1.99 12.90
CA LEU A 202 -8.47 1.19 13.27
C LEU A 202 -8.88 0.23 14.38
N MET A 203 -8.68 -1.06 14.13
CA MET A 203 -9.11 -2.15 15.00
C MET A 203 -7.90 -2.90 15.53
N PHE A 204 -7.84 -3.05 16.85
CA PHE A 204 -6.80 -3.78 17.56
C PHE A 204 -7.41 -4.99 18.27
N HIS A 205 -6.77 -6.13 18.20
CA HIS A 205 -7.14 -7.26 19.03
C HIS A 205 -6.71 -7.00 20.48
N ASP A 206 -7.64 -7.13 21.42
CA ASP A 206 -7.38 -6.81 22.83
C ASP A 206 -6.25 -7.64 23.43
N SER A 207 -6.08 -8.86 22.96
CA SER A 207 -4.96 -9.75 23.37
C SER A 207 -3.57 -9.22 22.98
N GLU A 208 -3.48 -8.27 22.04
CA GLU A 208 -2.22 -7.77 21.48
C GLU A 208 -1.85 -6.37 22.00
N ILE A 209 -2.77 -5.71 22.71
CA ILE A 209 -2.59 -4.32 23.18
C ILE A 209 -1.38 -4.20 24.13
N ALA A 210 -1.22 -5.16 25.03
CA ALA A 210 -0.09 -5.17 25.97
C ALA A 210 1.27 -5.28 25.23
N ASP A 211 1.32 -6.07 24.17
CA ASP A 211 2.55 -6.24 23.38
C ASP A 211 2.87 -4.97 22.58
N ILE A 212 1.84 -4.29 22.04
CA ILE A 212 1.99 -2.98 21.39
C ILE A 212 2.53 -1.96 22.39
N ALA A 213 2.00 -1.91 23.62
CA ALA A 213 2.46 -1.02 24.68
C ALA A 213 3.94 -1.27 25.03
N GLN A 214 4.35 -2.52 25.07
CA GLN A 214 5.74 -2.88 25.32
C GLN A 214 6.66 -2.40 24.19
N LEU A 215 6.27 -2.56 22.92
CA LEU A 215 7.05 -2.08 21.76
C LEU A 215 7.21 -0.56 21.77
N MET A 216 6.17 0.18 22.16
CA MET A 216 6.23 1.63 22.27
C MET A 216 7.10 2.12 23.45
N GLN A 217 7.65 1.22 24.28
CA GLN A 217 8.44 1.54 25.48
C GLN A 217 7.73 2.50 26.46
N ARG A 218 6.43 2.57 26.41
CA ARG A 218 5.60 3.44 27.24
C ARG A 218 5.14 2.71 28.50
N GLN A 219 6.09 2.35 29.39
CA GLN A 219 5.81 1.71 30.67
C GLN A 219 5.59 2.72 31.81
N SER A 220 5.20 3.94 31.48
CA SER A 220 4.88 4.94 32.51
C SER A 220 3.51 4.63 33.13
N ALA A 221 3.43 4.60 34.46
CA ALA A 221 2.20 4.33 35.20
C ALA A 221 1.07 5.36 34.98
N ASP A 222 1.38 6.45 34.31
CA ASP A 222 0.46 7.57 34.05
C ASP A 222 -0.16 7.57 32.65
N TYR A 223 0.15 6.56 31.80
CA TYR A 223 -0.33 6.50 30.41
C TYR A 223 -1.18 5.26 30.21
N SER A 224 -2.46 5.45 29.91
CA SER A 224 -3.38 4.32 29.69
C SER A 224 -3.17 3.68 28.31
N ASP A 225 -3.43 2.37 28.19
CA ASP A 225 -3.39 1.64 26.91
C ASP A 225 -4.27 2.32 25.86
N LEU A 226 -5.38 2.89 26.30
CA LEU A 226 -6.32 3.56 25.43
C LEU A 226 -5.77 4.87 24.83
N GLU A 227 -5.07 5.69 25.64
CA GLU A 227 -4.40 6.90 25.15
C GLU A 227 -3.31 6.54 24.15
N MET A 228 -2.59 5.47 24.41
CA MET A 228 -1.59 4.93 23.48
C MET A 228 -2.21 4.53 22.15
N LEU A 229 -3.32 3.81 22.17
CA LEU A 229 -4.01 3.39 20.95
C LEU A 229 -4.59 4.59 20.18
N LEU A 230 -5.10 5.61 20.87
CA LEU A 230 -5.57 6.86 20.24
C LEU A 230 -4.41 7.60 19.55
N ASP A 231 -3.25 7.69 20.19
CA ASP A 231 -2.05 8.31 19.59
C ASP A 231 -1.56 7.52 18.36
N LEU A 232 -1.45 6.20 18.47
CA LEU A 232 -1.04 5.34 17.38
C LEU A 232 -2.01 5.43 16.20
N SER A 233 -3.32 5.45 16.50
CA SER A 233 -4.38 5.61 15.49
C SER A 233 -4.27 6.94 14.78
N SER A 234 -4.06 8.03 15.52
CA SER A 234 -3.89 9.36 14.95
C SER A 234 -2.71 9.43 13.97
N VAL A 235 -1.59 8.83 14.34
CA VAL A 235 -0.38 8.78 13.50
C VAL A 235 -0.63 7.96 12.23
N LEU A 236 -1.20 6.75 12.36
CA LEU A 236 -1.42 5.84 11.23
C LEU A 236 -2.46 6.37 10.25
N ILE A 237 -3.63 6.73 10.77
CA ILE A 237 -4.72 7.26 9.97
C ILE A 237 -4.29 8.58 9.31
N GLY A 238 -3.67 9.48 10.07
CA GLY A 238 -3.18 10.75 9.58
C GLY A 238 -2.17 10.60 8.45
N ALA A 239 -1.20 9.70 8.58
CA ALA A 239 -0.20 9.43 7.55
C ALA A 239 -0.83 8.84 6.28
N CYS A 240 -1.75 7.89 6.44
CA CYS A 240 -2.44 7.25 5.33
C CYS A 240 -3.30 8.27 4.55
N LEU A 241 -4.15 9.02 5.24
CA LEU A 241 -5.00 10.03 4.64
C LEU A 241 -4.21 11.17 4.01
N SER A 242 -3.13 11.64 4.64
CA SER A 242 -2.27 12.68 4.08
C SER A 242 -1.59 12.21 2.80
N SER A 243 -1.15 10.96 2.75
CA SER A 243 -0.54 10.40 1.54
C SER A 243 -1.53 10.19 0.40
N ILE A 244 -2.78 9.78 0.71
CA ILE A 244 -3.84 9.74 -0.30
C ILE A 244 -4.13 11.16 -0.82
N ALA A 245 -4.31 12.11 0.08
CA ALA A 245 -4.61 13.50 -0.23
C ALA A 245 -3.57 14.14 -1.15
N GLU A 246 -2.29 13.93 -0.88
CA GLU A 246 -1.18 14.41 -1.72
C GLU A 246 -1.27 13.85 -3.13
N GLN A 247 -1.57 12.57 -3.29
CA GLN A 247 -1.62 11.92 -4.59
C GLN A 247 -2.83 12.34 -5.44
N ILE A 248 -3.94 12.76 -4.82
CA ILE A 248 -5.16 13.20 -5.53
C ILE A 248 -5.33 14.73 -5.52
N ASP A 249 -4.33 15.46 -5.07
CA ASP A 249 -4.34 16.93 -4.96
C ASP A 249 -5.58 17.46 -4.20
N VAL A 250 -5.72 17.02 -2.94
CA VAL A 250 -6.74 17.48 -2.01
C VAL A 250 -6.12 17.72 -0.63
N VAL A 251 -6.87 18.39 0.24
CA VAL A 251 -6.54 18.53 1.66
C VAL A 251 -7.71 17.96 2.46
N PHE A 252 -7.43 16.98 3.32
CA PHE A 252 -8.41 16.46 4.27
C PHE A 252 -8.29 17.16 5.62
N SER A 253 -9.42 17.68 6.10
CA SER A 253 -9.62 17.99 7.51
C SER A 253 -9.98 16.70 8.22
N GLN A 254 -9.32 16.42 9.33
CA GLN A 254 -9.52 15.21 10.13
C GLN A 254 -10.10 15.58 11.47
N GLY A 255 -11.09 14.81 11.94
CA GLY A 255 -11.62 14.90 13.29
C GLY A 255 -10.63 14.37 14.33
N HIS A 256 -10.98 14.46 15.59
CA HIS A 256 -10.24 13.77 16.65
C HIS A 256 -10.59 12.28 16.63
N PRO A 257 -9.61 11.38 16.88
CA PRO A 257 -9.89 9.96 17.02
C PRO A 257 -10.84 9.74 18.22
N GLN A 258 -11.81 8.86 18.04
CA GLN A 258 -12.81 8.51 19.04
C GLN A 258 -12.90 7.00 19.17
N ILE A 259 -13.17 6.54 20.38
CA ILE A 259 -13.40 5.12 20.64
C ILE A 259 -14.79 4.79 20.10
N LEU A 260 -14.84 3.88 19.13
CA LEU A 260 -16.09 3.37 18.57
C LEU A 260 -16.64 2.21 19.42
N GLY A 261 -15.77 1.36 19.94
CA GLY A 261 -16.08 0.27 20.85
C GLY A 261 -14.81 -0.23 21.52
N GLN A 262 -14.95 -0.75 22.75
CA GLN A 262 -13.87 -1.35 23.53
C GLN A 262 -14.35 -2.72 24.03
N HIS A 263 -13.50 -3.73 23.89
CA HIS A 263 -13.84 -5.12 24.22
C HIS A 263 -15.13 -5.59 23.51
N ALA A 264 -15.33 -5.14 22.27
CA ALA A 264 -16.53 -5.39 21.50
C ALA A 264 -16.26 -6.41 20.40
N THR A 265 -17.28 -7.15 20.01
CA THR A 265 -17.24 -7.98 18.80
C THR A 265 -17.51 -7.13 17.55
N ILE A 266 -17.10 -7.59 16.39
CA ILE A 266 -17.41 -6.93 15.11
C ILE A 266 -18.91 -6.78 14.92
N ASP A 267 -19.68 -7.81 15.29
CA ASP A 267 -21.15 -7.78 15.20
C ASP A 267 -21.77 -6.65 16.03
N GLU A 268 -21.24 -6.38 17.22
CA GLU A 268 -21.67 -5.28 18.07
C GLU A 268 -21.30 -3.92 17.46
N LEU A 269 -20.05 -3.77 16.98
CA LEU A 269 -19.59 -2.55 16.34
C LEU A 269 -20.43 -2.17 15.12
N ILE A 270 -20.75 -3.14 14.26
CA ILE A 270 -21.57 -2.91 13.06
C ILE A 270 -23.01 -2.60 13.45
N ARG A 271 -23.61 -3.36 14.36
CA ARG A 271 -25.00 -3.17 14.79
C ARG A 271 -25.24 -1.79 15.37
N ASP A 272 -24.29 -1.30 16.15
CA ASP A 272 -24.41 0.00 16.82
C ASP A 272 -24.18 1.17 15.85
N ASN A 273 -23.43 0.94 14.77
CA ASN A 273 -23.05 1.97 13.80
C ASN A 273 -23.70 1.85 12.42
N HIS A 274 -24.52 0.80 12.15
CA HIS A 274 -25.10 0.51 10.83
C HIS A 274 -25.93 1.66 10.21
N LYS A 275 -26.44 2.61 11.02
CA LYS A 275 -27.21 3.77 10.55
C LYS A 275 -26.32 4.81 9.82
N HIS A 276 -25.03 4.79 10.07
CA HIS A 276 -24.06 5.73 9.50
C HIS A 276 -23.47 5.22 8.19
N TRP A 277 -23.42 3.92 8.01
CA TRP A 277 -22.79 3.28 6.84
C TRP A 277 -23.87 2.80 5.86
N LYS A 278 -23.92 3.42 4.69
CA LYS A 278 -24.73 3.00 3.55
C LYS A 278 -23.80 2.30 2.54
N LYS A 279 -24.15 2.37 1.26
CA LYS A 279 -23.22 1.92 0.21
C LYS A 279 -21.93 2.73 0.28
N THR A 280 -20.79 2.05 0.34
CA THR A 280 -19.53 2.67 0.72
C THR A 280 -18.39 2.08 -0.11
N LEU A 281 -17.42 2.91 -0.48
CA LEU A 281 -16.13 2.43 -0.99
C LEU A 281 -15.27 2.09 0.23
N ALA A 282 -15.04 0.80 0.43
CA ALA A 282 -14.25 0.28 1.52
C ALA A 282 -12.83 -0.08 1.07
N VAL A 283 -11.85 0.28 1.88
CA VAL A 283 -10.46 -0.13 1.74
C VAL A 283 -10.04 -0.84 3.02
N GLU A 284 -9.70 -2.10 2.90
CA GLU A 284 -9.23 -2.94 4.01
C GLU A 284 -7.72 -3.14 3.92
N ILE A 285 -7.04 -2.95 5.04
CA ILE A 285 -5.59 -3.05 5.15
C ILE A 285 -5.26 -3.76 6.46
N SER A 286 -4.71 -4.97 6.39
CA SER A 286 -4.31 -5.75 7.57
C SER A 286 -2.80 -5.67 7.75
N TYR A 287 -2.35 -4.89 8.71
CA TYR A 287 -0.94 -4.78 9.07
C TYR A 287 -0.51 -5.93 9.99
N SER A 288 0.72 -6.39 9.83
CA SER A 288 1.35 -7.30 10.77
C SER A 288 2.78 -6.86 11.10
N LEU A 289 3.22 -7.15 12.32
CA LEU A 289 4.56 -6.78 12.77
C LEU A 289 5.49 -7.99 12.71
N GLU A 290 6.61 -7.84 12.02
CA GLU A 290 7.56 -8.94 11.86
C GLU A 290 8.18 -9.38 13.19
N GLY A 291 8.19 -10.70 13.44
CA GLY A 291 8.70 -11.26 14.67
C GLY A 291 7.78 -11.17 15.89
N HIS A 292 6.57 -10.62 15.69
CA HIS A 292 5.53 -10.49 16.71
C HIS A 292 4.21 -11.05 16.20
N ASP A 293 3.41 -11.65 17.07
CA ASP A 293 2.05 -12.06 16.74
C ASP A 293 1.07 -10.89 16.97
N ILE A 294 1.37 -9.77 16.33
CA ILE A 294 0.59 -8.54 16.42
C ILE A 294 0.05 -8.20 15.04
N ARG A 295 -1.27 -8.02 14.98
CA ARG A 295 -2.00 -7.58 13.77
C ARG A 295 -3.01 -6.52 14.14
N PHE A 296 -3.22 -5.58 13.26
CA PHE A 296 -4.27 -4.59 13.38
C PHE A 296 -4.78 -4.21 11.99
N ASP A 297 -6.06 -3.90 11.93
CA ASP A 297 -6.75 -3.66 10.68
C ASP A 297 -7.16 -2.19 10.56
N LEU A 298 -6.80 -1.58 9.44
CA LEU A 298 -7.27 -0.24 9.05
C LEU A 298 -8.33 -0.39 7.96
N LEU A 299 -9.51 0.13 8.23
CA LEU A 299 -10.61 0.21 7.29
C LEU A 299 -10.88 1.68 6.97
N LEU A 300 -10.76 2.05 5.68
CA LEU A 300 -11.17 3.37 5.20
C LEU A 300 -12.51 3.25 4.50
N LEU A 301 -13.51 3.97 4.99
CA LEU A 301 -14.87 3.97 4.46
C LEU A 301 -15.16 5.35 3.85
N PHE A 302 -15.31 5.39 2.53
CA PHE A 302 -15.68 6.62 1.82
C PHE A 302 -17.19 6.61 1.51
N THR A 303 -17.85 7.74 1.70
CA THR A 303 -19.28 7.87 1.39
C THR A 303 -19.56 7.64 -0.10
N GLU A 304 -20.78 7.24 -0.43
CA GLU A 304 -21.20 7.01 -1.82
C GLU A 304 -20.93 8.23 -2.72
N ASP A 305 -21.24 9.43 -2.23
CA ASP A 305 -21.01 10.70 -2.96
C ASP A 305 -19.53 10.98 -3.21
N SER A 306 -18.64 10.43 -2.40
CA SER A 306 -17.19 10.58 -2.55
C SER A 306 -16.63 9.81 -3.75
N ILE A 307 -17.30 8.74 -4.20
CA ILE A 307 -16.81 7.86 -5.29
C ILE A 307 -16.69 8.65 -6.59
N GLU A 308 -17.69 9.47 -6.92
CA GLU A 308 -17.67 10.31 -8.12
C GLU A 308 -16.52 11.33 -8.07
N ARG A 309 -16.34 11.96 -6.91
CA ARG A 309 -15.25 12.94 -6.70
C ARG A 309 -13.87 12.30 -6.79
N LEU A 310 -13.69 11.14 -6.17
CA LEU A 310 -12.45 10.36 -6.25
C LEU A 310 -12.17 9.95 -7.69
N THR A 311 -13.19 9.48 -8.43
CA THR A 311 -13.05 9.10 -9.83
C THR A 311 -12.60 10.30 -10.69
N HIS A 312 -13.18 11.47 -10.47
CA HIS A 312 -12.79 12.69 -11.17
C HIS A 312 -11.35 13.11 -10.85
N LYS A 313 -10.99 13.07 -9.57
CA LYS A 313 -9.64 13.41 -9.11
C LYS A 313 -8.56 12.45 -9.64
N LEU A 314 -8.90 11.19 -9.82
CA LEU A 314 -7.98 10.16 -10.34
C LEU A 314 -8.02 10.04 -11.89
N ALA A 315 -8.89 10.77 -12.57
CA ALA A 315 -9.08 10.67 -14.03
C ALA A 315 -7.79 10.90 -14.82
N TYR A 316 -6.89 11.76 -14.33
CA TYR A 316 -5.59 12.03 -14.98
C TYR A 316 -4.65 10.81 -14.94
N LEU A 317 -4.82 9.91 -13.98
CA LEU A 317 -4.07 8.66 -13.89
C LEU A 317 -4.72 7.53 -14.71
N MET A 318 -6.00 7.68 -15.08
CA MET A 318 -6.75 6.69 -15.86
C MET A 318 -6.51 6.86 -17.37
N ASN A 319 -6.23 8.09 -17.83
CA ASN A 319 -5.93 8.46 -19.22
C ASN A 319 -4.42 8.37 -19.49
#